data_f7205480b61c56380ea415c299a9d439
#
_entry.id   f7205480b61c56380ea415c299a9d439
#
_cell.length_a   1.000
_cell.length_b   1.000
_cell.length_c   1.000
_cell.angle_alpha   90.00
_cell.angle_beta   90.00
_cell.angle_gamma   90.00
#
_symmetry.space_group_name_H-M   'P 1'
#
loop_
_entity.id
_entity.type
_entity.pdbx_description
1 polymer ?
#
loop_
_entity_poly.entity_id
_entity_poly.type
_entity_poly.pdbx_seq_one_letter_code
_entity_poly.pdbx_strand_id
1 'polypeptide(L)'
;NEKLTDAETKEYEKVKQRVYQISKEAHTANQPLFIDAEESWIQPAIDALADENMALFNKEKAIVYNTFQLYRKDRLDFLKQTIAKGKANGFHVGAKLVRGAYMEKERARAIEKNYPSPIQDTKENSDRDYNLALEECVKNIDMMGLCAGTHNEKSSLYLADLLTKYA
;
A
#
# COMPACT_ATOMS: atom_id res chain seq x y z
N ASN A 1 -5.79 -14.47 -16.63
CA ASN A 1 -6.57 -13.24 -16.41
C ASN A 1 -7.65 -13.17 -17.46
N GLU A 2 -8.89 -13.38 -17.09
CA GLU A 2 -10.02 -13.13 -17.96
C GLU A 2 -10.13 -11.62 -18.21
N LYS A 3 -10.47 -11.24 -19.45
CA LYS A 3 -10.74 -9.83 -19.76
C LYS A 3 -12.09 -9.45 -19.16
N LEU A 4 -12.17 -8.24 -18.61
CA LEU A 4 -13.44 -7.69 -18.16
C LEU A 4 -14.43 -7.62 -19.32
N THR A 5 -15.68 -7.93 -19.03
CA THR A 5 -16.81 -7.67 -19.95
C THR A 5 -17.05 -6.16 -20.08
N ASP A 6 -17.78 -5.74 -21.09
CA ASP A 6 -18.13 -4.33 -21.28
C ASP A 6 -18.92 -3.77 -20.07
N ALA A 7 -19.76 -4.59 -19.44
CA ALA A 7 -20.50 -4.20 -18.25
C ALA A 7 -19.57 -3.99 -17.03
N GLU A 8 -18.65 -4.93 -16.79
CA GLU A 8 -17.65 -4.83 -15.71
C GLU A 8 -16.71 -3.65 -15.94
N THR A 9 -16.30 -3.41 -17.18
CA THR A 9 -15.48 -2.25 -17.54
C THR A 9 -16.20 -0.94 -17.19
N LYS A 10 -17.49 -0.82 -17.53
CA LYS A 10 -18.29 0.36 -17.19
C LYS A 10 -18.44 0.54 -15.67
N GLU A 11 -18.62 -0.52 -14.92
CA GLU A 11 -18.69 -0.45 -13.46
C GLU A 11 -17.34 -0.06 -12.85
N TYR A 12 -16.24 -0.60 -13.36
CA TYR A 12 -14.89 -0.22 -12.93
C TYR A 12 -14.60 1.25 -13.18
N GLU A 13 -15.00 1.80 -14.33
CA GLU A 13 -14.85 3.25 -14.61
C GLU A 13 -15.65 4.11 -13.63
N LYS A 14 -16.82 3.67 -13.17
CA LYS A 14 -17.56 4.36 -12.10
C LYS A 14 -16.81 4.33 -10.78
N VAL A 15 -16.15 3.20 -10.44
CA VAL A 15 -15.30 3.08 -9.25
C VAL A 15 -14.13 4.07 -9.35
N LYS A 16 -13.43 4.12 -10.48
CA LYS A 16 -12.34 5.08 -10.73
C LYS A 16 -12.79 6.52 -10.50
N GLN A 17 -13.93 6.90 -11.06
CA GLN A 17 -14.48 8.24 -10.90
C GLN A 17 -14.80 8.57 -9.44
N ARG A 18 -15.36 7.63 -8.67
CA ARG A 18 -15.66 7.83 -7.24
C ARG A 18 -14.38 8.01 -6.43
N VAL A 19 -13.37 7.16 -6.64
CA VAL A 19 -12.08 7.27 -5.95
C VAL A 19 -11.40 8.59 -6.30
N TYR A 20 -11.42 8.99 -7.58
CA TYR A 20 -10.91 10.28 -8.01
C TYR A 20 -11.59 11.45 -7.29
N GLN A 21 -12.94 11.47 -7.23
CA GLN A 21 -13.67 12.56 -6.56
C GLN A 21 -13.35 12.64 -5.07
N ILE A 22 -13.32 11.50 -4.37
CA ILE A 22 -12.95 11.45 -2.96
C ILE A 22 -11.52 11.95 -2.75
N SER A 23 -10.57 11.53 -3.59
CA SER A 23 -9.17 11.96 -3.52
C SER A 23 -9.03 13.46 -3.80
N LYS A 24 -9.79 14.00 -4.76
CA LYS A 24 -9.83 15.43 -5.08
C LYS A 24 -10.36 16.25 -3.90
N GLU A 25 -11.44 15.84 -3.28
CA GLU A 25 -11.99 16.51 -2.09
C GLU A 25 -11.01 16.47 -0.91
N ALA A 26 -10.39 15.30 -0.66
CA ALA A 26 -9.34 15.15 0.35
C ALA A 26 -8.16 16.10 0.10
N HIS A 27 -7.70 16.19 -1.15
CA HIS A 27 -6.63 17.11 -1.55
C HIS A 27 -7.06 18.57 -1.34
N THR A 28 -8.26 18.95 -1.76
CA THR A 28 -8.79 20.33 -1.60
C THR A 28 -8.91 20.72 -0.13
N ALA A 29 -9.36 19.78 0.71
CA ALA A 29 -9.47 19.96 2.16
C ALA A 29 -8.12 19.81 2.90
N ASN A 30 -7.04 19.48 2.18
CA ASN A 30 -5.72 19.21 2.77
C ASN A 30 -5.76 18.10 3.85
N GLN A 31 -6.60 17.10 3.66
CA GLN A 31 -6.86 16.01 4.59
C GLN A 31 -6.31 14.69 4.06
N PRO A 32 -5.42 13.98 4.79
CA PRO A 32 -4.96 12.66 4.37
C PRO A 32 -6.09 11.66 4.16
N LEU A 33 -5.97 10.87 3.10
CA LEU A 33 -6.92 9.83 2.70
C LEU A 33 -6.21 8.48 2.59
N PHE A 34 -6.71 7.46 3.28
CA PHE A 34 -6.21 6.09 3.17
C PHE A 34 -7.08 5.27 2.22
N ILE A 35 -6.44 4.60 1.26
CA ILE A 35 -7.04 3.55 0.44
C ILE A 35 -6.61 2.22 1.07
N ASP A 36 -7.55 1.52 1.69
CA ASP A 36 -7.25 0.28 2.39
C ASP A 36 -7.02 -0.88 1.42
N ALA A 37 -6.12 -1.77 1.83
CA ALA A 37 -5.82 -2.99 1.09
C ALA A 37 -6.84 -4.08 1.43
N GLU A 38 -7.08 -4.93 0.44
CA GLU A 38 -7.99 -6.06 0.53
C GLU A 38 -7.29 -7.36 0.12
N GLU A 39 -8.05 -8.34 -0.35
CA GLU A 39 -7.50 -9.64 -0.76
C GLU A 39 -6.60 -9.51 -2.01
N SER A 40 -5.63 -10.43 -2.09
CA SER A 40 -4.59 -10.38 -3.12
C SER A 40 -5.12 -10.40 -4.56
N TRP A 41 -6.30 -10.99 -4.80
CA TRP A 41 -6.87 -11.08 -6.15
C TRP A 41 -7.54 -9.82 -6.65
N ILE A 42 -7.94 -8.90 -5.75
CA ILE A 42 -8.47 -7.58 -6.13
C ILE A 42 -7.43 -6.46 -5.90
N GLN A 43 -6.39 -6.73 -5.13
CA GLN A 43 -5.35 -5.75 -4.78
C GLN A 43 -4.69 -5.08 -5.98
N PRO A 44 -4.43 -5.73 -7.12
CA PRO A 44 -3.86 -5.03 -8.28
C PRO A 44 -4.73 -3.88 -8.81
N ALA A 45 -6.06 -4.01 -8.72
CA ALA A 45 -6.97 -2.93 -9.11
C ALA A 45 -6.93 -1.77 -8.09
N ILE A 46 -6.85 -2.10 -6.80
CA ILE A 46 -6.71 -1.12 -5.71
C ILE A 46 -5.38 -0.38 -5.82
N ASP A 47 -4.28 -1.09 -6.04
CA ASP A 47 -2.94 -0.50 -6.23
C ASP A 47 -2.92 0.47 -7.42
N ALA A 48 -3.56 0.09 -8.54
CA ALA A 48 -3.64 0.95 -9.72
C ALA A 48 -4.42 2.25 -9.43
N LEU A 49 -5.54 2.16 -8.71
CA LEU A 49 -6.34 3.32 -8.30
C LEU A 49 -5.54 4.23 -7.35
N ALA A 50 -4.84 3.66 -6.39
CA ALA A 50 -3.99 4.42 -5.46
C ALA A 50 -2.85 5.13 -6.20
N ASP A 51 -2.14 4.43 -7.07
CA ASP A 51 -1.04 4.96 -7.87
C ASP A 51 -1.49 6.12 -8.77
N GLU A 52 -2.61 5.96 -9.49
CA GLU A 52 -3.19 7.02 -10.33
C GLU A 52 -3.50 8.28 -9.50
N ASN A 53 -4.12 8.12 -8.34
CA ASN A 53 -4.51 9.25 -7.49
C ASN A 53 -3.32 9.88 -6.75
N MET A 54 -2.31 9.09 -6.31
CA MET A 54 -1.06 9.65 -5.78
C MET A 54 -0.35 10.49 -6.84
N ALA A 55 -0.26 10.02 -8.07
CA ALA A 55 0.38 10.75 -9.16
C ALA A 55 -0.31 12.09 -9.47
N LEU A 56 -1.62 12.19 -9.25
CA LEU A 56 -2.40 13.41 -9.46
C LEU A 56 -2.33 14.38 -8.28
N PHE A 57 -2.49 13.88 -7.05
CA PHE A 57 -2.78 14.71 -5.89
C PHE A 57 -1.63 14.85 -4.90
N ASN A 58 -0.58 14.02 -4.97
CA ASN A 58 0.56 14.06 -4.05
C ASN A 58 1.75 14.86 -4.61
N LYS A 59 1.52 16.02 -5.23
CA LYS A 59 2.61 16.80 -5.85
C LYS A 59 3.49 17.53 -4.85
N GLU A 60 2.92 18.06 -3.80
CA GLU A 60 3.62 18.82 -2.77
C GLU A 60 3.87 18.02 -1.51
N LYS A 61 2.95 17.13 -1.18
CA LYS A 61 3.03 16.21 -0.03
C LYS A 61 2.09 15.02 -0.22
N ALA A 62 2.23 14.00 0.60
CA ALA A 62 1.32 12.85 0.59
C ALA A 62 -0.06 13.24 1.15
N ILE A 63 -1.10 13.12 0.32
CA ILE A 63 -2.51 13.23 0.67
C ILE A 63 -3.18 11.87 0.52
N VAL A 64 -2.98 11.21 -0.63
CA VAL A 64 -3.51 9.87 -0.89
C VAL A 64 -2.46 8.84 -0.47
N TYR A 65 -2.89 7.86 0.29
CA TYR A 65 -2.04 6.78 0.81
C TYR A 65 -2.56 5.44 0.32
N ASN A 66 -1.69 4.60 -0.21
CA ASN A 66 -1.95 3.18 -0.42
C ASN A 66 -1.61 2.37 0.83
N THR A 67 -2.25 1.23 1.02
CA THR A 67 -1.99 0.32 2.15
C THR A 67 -1.20 -0.89 1.69
N PHE A 68 -0.05 -1.14 2.34
CA PHE A 68 0.87 -2.23 2.04
C PHE A 68 0.77 -3.30 3.13
N GLN A 69 0.33 -4.50 2.75
CA GLN A 69 0.16 -5.65 3.66
C GLN A 69 1.41 -6.52 3.67
N LEU A 70 2.34 -6.28 4.62
CA LEU A 70 3.68 -6.90 4.65
C LEU A 70 3.68 -8.39 5.03
N TYR A 71 2.52 -8.98 5.33
CA TYR A 71 2.37 -10.44 5.43
C TYR A 71 2.40 -11.14 4.05
N ARG A 72 2.36 -10.38 2.94
CA ARG A 72 2.51 -10.90 1.58
C ARG A 72 3.96 -10.80 1.13
N LYS A 73 4.41 -11.85 0.43
CA LYS A 73 5.80 -12.01 -0.07
C LYS A 73 6.22 -10.92 -1.06
N ASP A 74 5.27 -10.31 -1.78
CA ASP A 74 5.52 -9.35 -2.85
C ASP A 74 5.49 -7.88 -2.42
N ARG A 75 5.00 -7.56 -1.21
CA ARG A 75 4.67 -6.18 -0.85
C ARG A 75 5.87 -5.28 -0.55
N LEU A 76 6.95 -5.83 0.00
CA LEU A 76 8.18 -5.06 0.23
C LEU A 76 8.79 -4.57 -1.09
N ASP A 77 8.88 -5.45 -2.10
CA ASP A 77 9.41 -5.07 -3.41
C ASP A 77 8.46 -4.12 -4.16
N PHE A 78 7.14 -4.32 -4.03
CA PHE A 78 6.16 -3.39 -4.58
C PHE A 78 6.27 -2.00 -3.94
N LEU A 79 6.49 -1.88 -2.63
CA LEU A 79 6.73 -0.60 -1.96
C LEU A 79 7.97 0.10 -2.53
N LYS A 80 9.09 -0.62 -2.68
CA LYS A 80 10.31 -0.07 -3.28
C LYS A 80 10.09 0.43 -4.71
N GLN A 81 9.35 -0.32 -5.52
CA GLN A 81 8.97 0.08 -6.88
C GLN A 81 8.09 1.33 -6.88
N THR A 82 7.13 1.41 -5.96
CA THR A 82 6.25 2.57 -5.81
C THR A 82 7.04 3.82 -5.40
N ILE A 83 7.99 3.70 -4.48
CA ILE A 83 8.91 4.80 -4.11
C ILE A 83 9.74 5.26 -5.31
N ALA A 84 10.35 4.31 -6.04
CA ALA A 84 11.11 4.63 -7.24
C ALA A 84 10.25 5.33 -8.31
N LYS A 85 9.01 4.88 -8.50
CA LYS A 85 8.03 5.48 -9.40
C LYS A 85 7.68 6.92 -8.97
N GLY A 86 7.45 7.15 -7.68
CA GLY A 86 7.18 8.49 -7.13
C GLY A 86 8.32 9.45 -7.42
N LYS A 87 9.57 9.04 -7.16
CA LYS A 87 10.77 9.83 -7.46
C LYS A 87 10.90 10.14 -8.95
N ALA A 88 10.73 9.14 -9.81
CA ALA A 88 10.86 9.31 -11.25
C ALA A 88 9.79 10.23 -11.86
N ASN A 89 8.58 10.27 -11.28
CA ASN A 89 7.44 11.02 -11.81
C ASN A 89 7.08 12.28 -10.99
N GLY A 90 7.87 12.63 -9.98
CA GLY A 90 7.71 13.85 -9.20
C GLY A 90 6.41 13.89 -8.39
N PHE A 91 6.15 12.84 -7.60
CA PHE A 91 5.06 12.83 -6.63
C PHE A 91 5.47 12.12 -5.33
N HIS A 92 4.88 12.55 -4.22
CA HIS A 92 5.11 11.94 -2.91
C HIS A 92 4.31 10.65 -2.77
N VAL A 93 4.92 9.62 -2.19
CA VAL A 93 4.27 8.34 -1.94
C VAL A 93 3.65 8.33 -0.54
N GLY A 94 2.35 8.18 -0.45
CA GLY A 94 1.67 7.89 0.82
C GLY A 94 1.63 6.39 1.07
N ALA A 95 2.23 5.94 2.17
CA ALA A 95 2.26 4.52 2.54
C ALA A 95 1.69 4.29 3.94
N LYS A 96 0.60 3.52 4.01
CA LYS A 96 0.11 2.91 5.25
C LYS A 96 0.65 1.48 5.31
N LEU A 97 1.52 1.20 6.27
CA LEU A 97 2.10 -0.13 6.45
C LEU A 97 1.28 -0.92 7.47
N VAL A 98 0.86 -2.11 7.09
CA VAL A 98 0.18 -3.07 7.97
C VAL A 98 0.78 -4.47 7.77
N ARG A 99 0.52 -5.39 8.69
CA ARG A 99 0.87 -6.79 8.44
C ARG A 99 -0.13 -7.43 7.50
N GLY A 100 -1.41 -7.35 7.78
CA GLY A 100 -2.51 -7.83 6.95
C GLY A 100 -3.59 -8.54 7.76
N ALA A 101 -4.79 -8.66 7.19
CA ALA A 101 -5.99 -9.12 7.89
C ALA A 101 -6.60 -10.41 7.31
N TYR A 102 -6.17 -10.88 6.13
CA TYR A 102 -6.88 -11.93 5.38
C TYR A 102 -6.08 -13.25 5.27
N MET A 103 -5.13 -13.51 6.17
CA MET A 103 -4.19 -14.62 6.07
C MET A 103 -4.86 -15.99 5.86
N GLU A 104 -5.88 -16.30 6.64
CA GLU A 104 -6.58 -17.59 6.56
C GLU A 104 -7.35 -17.73 5.25
N LYS A 105 -8.04 -16.66 4.83
CA LYS A 105 -8.79 -16.60 3.58
C LYS A 105 -7.87 -16.76 2.37
N GLU A 106 -6.71 -16.09 2.38
CA GLU A 106 -5.68 -16.18 1.33
C GLU A 106 -5.11 -17.60 1.22
N ARG A 107 -4.78 -18.22 2.36
CA ARG A 107 -4.25 -19.60 2.39
C ARG A 107 -5.30 -20.61 1.94
N ALA A 108 -6.53 -20.51 2.41
CA ALA A 108 -7.63 -21.38 2.00
C ALA A 108 -7.88 -21.30 0.48
N ARG A 109 -7.92 -20.08 -0.08
CA ARG A 109 -8.09 -19.88 -1.51
C ARG A 109 -6.92 -20.43 -2.31
N ALA A 110 -5.69 -20.27 -1.83
CA ALA A 110 -4.51 -20.81 -2.49
C ALA A 110 -4.58 -22.37 -2.61
N ILE A 111 -5.05 -23.04 -1.57
CA ILE A 111 -5.29 -24.48 -1.56
C ILE A 111 -6.43 -24.84 -2.54
N GLU A 112 -7.58 -24.18 -2.43
CA GLU A 112 -8.75 -24.42 -3.28
C GLU A 112 -8.44 -24.26 -4.78
N LYS A 113 -7.68 -23.23 -5.12
CA LYS A 113 -7.35 -22.89 -6.53
C LYS A 113 -6.00 -23.44 -6.99
N ASN A 114 -5.30 -24.20 -6.14
CA ASN A 114 -4.02 -24.87 -6.42
C ASN A 114 -2.95 -23.89 -6.96
N TYR A 115 -2.70 -22.79 -6.24
CA TYR A 115 -1.58 -21.88 -6.50
C TYR A 115 -0.76 -21.62 -5.23
N PRO A 116 0.52 -21.18 -5.37
CA PRO A 116 1.35 -20.85 -4.20
C PRO A 116 0.75 -19.72 -3.38
N SER A 117 0.64 -19.91 -2.06
CA SER A 117 0.13 -18.88 -1.17
C SER A 117 0.97 -17.59 -1.27
N PRO A 118 0.34 -16.42 -1.44
CA PRO A 118 1.04 -15.14 -1.45
C PRO A 118 1.53 -14.71 -0.06
N ILE A 119 1.07 -15.40 0.99
CA ILE A 119 1.35 -15.05 2.38
C ILE A 119 2.70 -15.61 2.81
N GLN A 120 3.45 -14.85 3.61
CA GLN A 120 4.68 -15.27 4.26
C GLN A 120 4.48 -16.59 5.04
N ASP A 121 5.52 -17.42 5.06
CA ASP A 121 5.43 -18.74 5.66
C ASP A 121 5.35 -18.66 7.19
N THR A 122 5.98 -17.62 7.77
CA THR A 122 6.02 -17.42 9.22
C THR A 122 5.68 -15.97 9.60
N LYS A 123 5.32 -15.77 10.87
CA LYS A 123 5.11 -14.46 11.46
C LYS A 123 6.39 -13.63 11.46
N GLU A 124 7.52 -14.26 11.74
CA GLU A 124 8.85 -13.64 11.78
C GLU A 124 9.22 -13.03 10.42
N ASN A 125 8.88 -13.70 9.33
CA ASN A 125 9.06 -13.16 7.98
C ASN A 125 8.21 -11.91 7.74
N SER A 126 6.96 -11.92 8.20
CA SER A 126 6.09 -10.75 8.13
C SER A 126 6.60 -9.59 8.98
N ASP A 127 7.10 -9.88 10.18
CA ASP A 127 7.70 -8.88 11.08
C ASP A 127 8.99 -8.29 10.48
N ARG A 128 9.83 -9.13 9.87
CA ARG A 128 11.04 -8.69 9.16
C ARG A 128 10.70 -7.76 8.00
N ASP A 129 9.79 -8.15 7.13
CA ASP A 129 9.43 -7.37 5.96
C ASP A 129 8.72 -6.06 6.36
N TYR A 130 7.93 -6.07 7.43
CA TYR A 130 7.35 -4.86 8.01
C TYR A 130 8.43 -3.88 8.48
N ASN A 131 9.45 -4.36 9.21
CA ASN A 131 10.55 -3.51 9.69
C ASN A 131 11.42 -3.01 8.54
N LEU A 132 11.70 -3.83 7.52
CA LEU A 132 12.39 -3.38 6.31
C LEU A 132 11.58 -2.32 5.54
N ALA A 133 10.26 -2.44 5.51
CA ALA A 133 9.39 -1.42 4.92
C ALA A 133 9.44 -0.09 5.69
N LEU A 134 9.49 -0.12 7.03
CA LEU A 134 9.73 1.08 7.84
C LEU A 134 11.05 1.76 7.47
N GLU A 135 12.13 0.98 7.34
CA GLU A 135 13.44 1.52 6.93
C GLU A 135 13.37 2.18 5.54
N GLU A 136 12.75 1.52 4.56
CA GLU A 136 12.63 2.08 3.21
C GLU A 136 11.83 3.38 3.22
N CYS A 137 10.75 3.47 4.00
CA CYS A 137 9.99 4.70 4.13
C CYS A 137 10.79 5.82 4.78
N VAL A 138 11.46 5.54 5.92
CA VAL A 138 12.23 6.56 6.64
C VAL A 138 13.45 7.03 5.86
N LYS A 139 14.15 6.14 5.14
CA LYS A 139 15.26 6.53 4.24
C LYS A 139 14.83 7.46 3.09
N ASN A 140 13.54 7.52 2.80
CA ASN A 140 12.96 8.32 1.72
C ASN A 140 11.93 9.33 2.24
N ILE A 141 12.03 9.72 3.52
CA ILE A 141 10.97 10.48 4.23
C ILE A 141 10.67 11.84 3.60
N ASP A 142 11.62 12.42 2.90
CA ASP A 142 11.48 13.65 2.11
C ASP A 142 10.46 13.53 0.96
N MET A 143 10.22 12.30 0.49
CA MET A 143 9.29 11.97 -0.59
C MET A 143 8.16 11.04 -0.14
N MET A 144 8.00 10.84 1.18
CA MET A 144 7.06 9.88 1.74
C MET A 144 6.13 10.49 2.78
N GLY A 145 4.87 10.03 2.77
CA GLY A 145 4.02 10.08 3.95
C GLY A 145 3.92 8.66 4.53
N LEU A 146 4.24 8.48 5.80
CA LEU A 146 4.24 7.19 6.46
C LEU A 146 3.14 7.12 7.53
N CYS A 147 2.31 6.06 7.46
CA CYS A 147 1.43 5.63 8.53
C CYS A 147 1.82 4.20 8.96
N ALA A 148 2.31 4.03 10.18
CA ALA A 148 2.68 2.73 10.74
C ALA A 148 1.48 2.09 11.46
N GLY A 149 0.70 1.29 10.74
CA GLY A 149 -0.47 0.58 11.26
C GLY A 149 -0.09 -0.70 12.01
N THR A 150 0.31 -0.56 13.27
CA THR A 150 0.77 -1.71 14.06
C THR A 150 0.51 -1.53 15.55
N HIS A 151 0.27 -2.67 16.25
CA HIS A 151 0.30 -2.80 17.70
C HIS A 151 1.57 -3.50 18.20
N ASN A 152 2.52 -3.80 17.32
CA ASN A 152 3.78 -4.44 17.68
C ASN A 152 4.73 -3.41 18.30
N GLU A 153 4.93 -3.49 19.62
CA GLU A 153 5.77 -2.59 20.38
C GLU A 153 7.20 -2.50 19.83
N LYS A 154 7.80 -3.66 19.48
CA LYS A 154 9.17 -3.68 18.93
C LYS A 154 9.27 -2.90 17.62
N SER A 155 8.30 -3.05 16.72
CA SER A 155 8.27 -2.28 15.46
C SER A 155 8.03 -0.78 15.72
N SER A 156 7.23 -0.43 16.72
CA SER A 156 6.99 0.98 17.08
C SER A 156 8.25 1.63 17.66
N LEU A 157 8.95 0.95 18.55
CA LEU A 157 10.25 1.41 19.08
C LEU A 157 11.30 1.51 17.97
N TYR A 158 11.36 0.51 17.10
CA TYR A 158 12.27 0.53 15.96
C TYR A 158 12.03 1.72 15.02
N LEU A 159 10.77 2.07 14.76
CA LEU A 159 10.44 3.27 13.99
C LEU A 159 10.92 4.54 14.69
N ALA A 160 10.77 4.66 16.01
CA ALA A 160 11.26 5.81 16.79
C ALA A 160 12.79 5.95 16.67
N ASP A 161 13.51 4.83 16.76
CA ASP A 161 14.97 4.80 16.59
C ASP A 161 15.40 5.23 15.17
N LEU A 162 14.68 4.74 14.14
CA LEU A 162 14.93 5.13 12.75
C LEU A 162 14.72 6.63 12.53
N LEU A 163 13.63 7.19 13.04
CA LEU A 163 13.35 8.63 12.93
C LEU A 163 14.43 9.46 13.62
N THR A 164 14.91 9.03 14.79
CA THR A 164 16.01 9.71 15.49
C THR A 164 17.32 9.67 14.69
N LYS A 165 17.55 8.58 13.95
CA LYS A 165 18.78 8.40 13.17
C LYS A 165 18.80 9.19 11.86
N TYR A 166 17.62 9.41 11.25
CA TYR A 166 17.49 10.00 9.90
C TYR A 166 16.78 11.37 9.91
N ALA A 167 16.36 11.88 11.10
CA ALA A 167 15.90 13.28 11.27
C ALA A 167 17.09 14.25 11.53
#